data_38de9e1eac1fe0b84b19d13c18da258b
#
_entry.id   38de9e1eac1fe0b84b19d13c18da258b
#
_cell.length_a   1.000
_cell.length_b   1.000
_cell.length_c   1.000
_cell.angle_alpha   90.00
_cell.angle_beta   90.00
_cell.angle_gamma   90.00
#
_symmetry.space_group_name_H-M   'P 1'
#
loop_
_entity.id
_entity.type
_entity.pdbx_description
1 polymer ?
#
loop_
_entity_poly.entity_id
_entity_poly.type
_entity_poly.pdbx_seq_one_letter_code
_entity_poly.pdbx_strand_id
1 'polypeptide(L)'
;ANESSSGRLNLLVTNRGRLGISNMLIMQHDGRHIGRMPKPGVDGIVVDAPCSGTATSRKNRELWRSWTPKVGRSLFQLQSDIAFRAAQLLRPGGRMVYSTCSLDPIENEAVVCDILRRCPWLELIKIDAERLFPSLICHKGIDDWPILDEQSQVVEYEGEIPRLPGLAENMLNPSQRGMEAPDLSHTIRVHQHDNDTGGFYVALFEHVAERTPEGFARSMILKRELNREPEELPRQRKNKHTTVL
;
A
#
# COMPACT_ATOMS: atom_id res chain seq x y z
N ALA A 1 -14.36 3.87 9.08
CA ALA A 1 -13.43 4.68 8.28
C ALA A 1 -12.31 5.22 9.17
N ASN A 2 -11.14 5.43 8.61
CA ASN A 2 -9.98 5.97 9.32
C ASN A 2 -9.34 7.11 8.52
N GLU A 3 -8.96 8.18 9.20
CA GLU A 3 -8.24 9.31 8.61
C GLU A 3 -7.29 9.89 9.66
N SER A 4 -6.02 10.05 9.29
CA SER A 4 -4.98 10.54 10.20
C SER A 4 -4.99 12.06 10.38
N SER A 5 -5.38 12.81 9.35
CA SER A 5 -5.42 14.27 9.35
C SER A 5 -6.70 14.81 9.98
N SER A 6 -6.59 15.64 11.03
CA SER A 6 -7.74 16.26 11.70
C SER A 6 -8.61 17.09 10.75
N GLY A 7 -8.00 17.82 9.81
CA GLY A 7 -8.76 18.62 8.84
C GLY A 7 -9.60 17.75 7.90
N ARG A 8 -9.02 16.68 7.37
CA ARG A 8 -9.72 15.72 6.50
C ARG A 8 -10.75 14.88 7.27
N LEU A 9 -10.48 14.57 8.55
CA LEU A 9 -11.42 13.90 9.44
C LEU A 9 -12.72 14.68 9.58
N ASN A 10 -12.65 15.99 9.80
CA ASN A 10 -13.82 16.86 9.91
C ASN A 10 -14.67 16.85 8.62
N LEU A 11 -14.03 16.80 7.46
CA LEU A 11 -14.73 16.65 6.18
C LEU A 11 -15.44 15.30 6.08
N LEU A 12 -14.78 14.22 6.53
CA LEU A 12 -15.37 12.87 6.56
C LEU A 12 -16.61 12.81 7.49
N VAL A 13 -16.52 13.42 8.68
CA VAL A 13 -17.64 13.53 9.62
C VAL A 13 -18.80 14.32 9.00
N THR A 14 -18.52 15.45 8.36
CA THR A 14 -19.52 16.29 7.69
C THR A 14 -20.20 15.51 6.55
N ASN A 15 -19.42 14.81 5.73
CA ASN A 15 -19.96 13.99 4.64
C ASN A 15 -20.84 12.85 5.15
N ARG A 16 -20.41 12.17 6.23
CA ARG A 16 -21.24 11.16 6.90
C ARG A 16 -22.59 11.70 7.31
N GLY A 17 -22.59 12.87 7.98
CA GLY A 17 -23.83 13.54 8.42
C GLY A 17 -24.72 13.93 7.23
N ARG A 18 -24.15 14.55 6.20
CA ARG A 18 -24.88 14.96 4.98
C ARG A 18 -25.52 13.78 4.24
N LEU A 19 -24.85 12.63 4.20
CA LEU A 19 -25.33 11.41 3.54
C LEU A 19 -26.22 10.54 4.44
N GLY A 20 -26.47 10.92 5.70
CA GLY A 20 -27.29 10.16 6.64
C GLY A 20 -26.76 8.77 7.00
N ILE A 21 -25.43 8.55 6.89
CA ILE A 21 -24.82 7.25 7.18
C ILE A 21 -24.77 7.02 8.68
N SER A 22 -25.60 6.10 9.22
CA SER A 22 -25.70 5.82 10.65
C SER A 22 -24.76 4.71 11.13
N ASN A 23 -24.40 3.75 10.26
CA ASN A 23 -23.61 2.56 10.57
C ASN A 23 -22.10 2.71 10.30
N MET A 24 -21.55 3.91 10.45
CA MET A 24 -20.13 4.21 10.22
C MET A 24 -19.46 4.65 11.53
N LEU A 25 -18.42 3.92 11.95
CA LEU A 25 -17.46 4.38 12.94
C LEU A 25 -16.34 5.15 12.21
N ILE A 26 -16.00 6.33 12.72
CA ILE A 26 -14.89 7.15 12.23
C ILE A 26 -13.80 7.16 13.29
N MET A 27 -12.57 6.88 12.88
CA MET A 27 -11.40 6.84 13.75
C MET A 27 -10.34 7.82 13.23
N GLN A 28 -9.53 8.33 14.15
CA GLN A 28 -8.36 9.14 13.82
C GLN A 28 -7.10 8.42 14.30
N HIS A 29 -6.48 7.68 13.39
CA HIS A 29 -5.23 6.96 13.65
C HIS A 29 -4.29 7.01 12.46
N ASP A 30 -2.99 6.84 12.73
CA ASP A 30 -2.05 6.45 11.69
C ASP A 30 -2.43 5.04 11.18
N GLY A 31 -2.63 4.90 9.87
CA GLY A 31 -3.07 3.65 9.25
C GLY A 31 -2.16 2.46 9.55
N ARG A 32 -0.86 2.71 9.80
CA ARG A 32 0.13 1.69 10.17
C ARG A 32 -0.13 1.07 11.55
N HIS A 33 -0.81 1.81 12.42
CA HIS A 33 -0.98 1.47 13.84
C HIS A 33 -2.43 1.25 14.25
N ILE A 34 -3.36 1.04 13.29
CA ILE A 34 -4.75 0.70 13.62
C ILE A 34 -4.76 -0.54 14.52
N GLY A 35 -5.48 -0.44 15.65
CA GLY A 35 -5.58 -1.48 16.65
C GLY A 35 -6.13 -2.80 16.11
N ARG A 36 -6.14 -3.84 16.96
CA ARG A 36 -6.72 -5.14 16.61
C ARG A 36 -8.23 -5.00 16.42
N MET A 37 -8.75 -5.64 15.38
CA MET A 37 -10.20 -5.80 15.19
C MET A 37 -10.70 -7.03 15.96
N PRO A 38 -11.99 -7.05 16.36
CA PRO A 38 -12.60 -8.26 16.90
C PRO A 38 -12.41 -9.45 15.94
N LYS A 39 -12.18 -10.64 16.50
CA LYS A 39 -12.11 -11.85 15.65
C LYS A 39 -13.48 -12.12 15.01
N PRO A 40 -13.51 -12.62 13.79
CA PRO A 40 -12.40 -13.14 12.99
C PRO A 40 -11.63 -12.10 12.17
N GLY A 41 -11.84 -10.81 12.34
CA GLY A 41 -11.34 -9.71 11.54
C GLY A 41 -12.43 -9.07 10.69
N VAL A 42 -12.07 -8.30 9.67
CA VAL A 42 -13.02 -7.59 8.79
C VAL A 42 -13.16 -8.28 7.44
N ASP A 43 -14.34 -8.17 6.82
CA ASP A 43 -14.69 -8.80 5.54
C ASP A 43 -13.98 -8.14 4.36
N GLY A 44 -13.84 -6.83 4.42
CA GLY A 44 -13.26 -6.05 3.35
C GLY A 44 -12.60 -4.77 3.83
N ILE A 45 -11.51 -4.40 3.16
CA ILE A 45 -10.76 -3.17 3.43
C ILE A 45 -10.49 -2.45 2.11
N VAL A 46 -10.68 -1.14 2.12
CA VAL A 46 -10.20 -0.25 1.06
C VAL A 46 -9.04 0.58 1.62
N VAL A 47 -7.89 0.44 1.01
CA VAL A 47 -6.69 1.23 1.28
C VAL A 47 -6.54 2.26 0.16
N ASP A 48 -7.07 3.46 0.36
CA ASP A 48 -6.78 4.63 -0.48
C ASP A 48 -5.50 5.25 0.07
N ALA A 49 -4.36 4.81 -0.48
CA ALA A 49 -3.06 5.10 0.10
C ALA A 49 -2.63 6.55 -0.13
N PRO A 50 -1.97 7.20 0.86
CA PRO A 50 -1.33 8.48 0.62
C PRO A 50 -0.30 8.32 -0.50
N CYS A 51 -0.38 9.15 -1.55
CA CYS A 51 0.45 9.02 -2.73
C CYS A 51 0.88 10.39 -3.29
N SER A 52 1.79 10.39 -4.27
CA SER A 52 2.25 11.60 -4.95
C SER A 52 1.15 12.32 -5.73
N GLY A 53 0.08 11.60 -6.09
CA GLY A 53 -1.07 12.17 -6.80
C GLY A 53 -0.82 12.49 -8.28
N THR A 54 0.19 11.90 -8.92
CA THR A 54 0.56 12.20 -10.32
C THR A 54 -0.58 12.01 -11.30
N ALA A 55 -1.49 11.08 -11.02
CA ALA A 55 -2.69 10.87 -11.80
C ALA A 55 -3.76 11.98 -11.63
N THR A 56 -3.53 12.97 -10.78
CA THR A 56 -4.41 14.14 -10.59
C THR A 56 -3.89 15.41 -11.26
N SER A 57 -2.84 15.31 -12.07
CA SER A 57 -2.14 16.45 -12.68
C SER A 57 -3.05 17.38 -13.53
N ARG A 58 -4.18 16.88 -14.04
CA ARG A 58 -5.20 17.70 -14.71
C ARG A 58 -5.88 18.71 -13.78
N LYS A 59 -6.06 18.33 -12.51
CA LYS A 59 -6.66 19.18 -11.47
C LYS A 59 -5.59 19.95 -10.70
N ASN A 60 -4.46 19.30 -10.43
CA ASN A 60 -3.35 19.85 -9.67
C ASN A 60 -2.14 20.11 -10.61
N ARG A 61 -2.13 21.30 -11.24
CA ARG A 61 -1.08 21.67 -12.17
C ARG A 61 0.29 21.88 -11.53
N GLU A 62 0.34 22.09 -10.22
CA GLU A 62 1.60 22.25 -9.49
C GLU A 62 2.45 20.99 -9.50
N LEU A 63 1.83 19.81 -9.64
CA LEU A 63 2.54 18.54 -9.78
C LEU A 63 3.52 18.52 -10.96
N TRP A 64 3.21 19.21 -12.05
CA TRP A 64 4.11 19.31 -13.20
C TRP A 64 5.44 20.03 -12.90
N ARG A 65 5.48 20.82 -11.84
CA ARG A 65 6.64 21.59 -11.44
C ARG A 65 7.35 21.00 -10.23
N SER A 66 6.59 20.36 -9.33
CA SER A 66 7.09 19.94 -8.01
C SER A 66 7.37 18.44 -7.91
N TRP A 67 6.80 17.63 -8.81
CA TRP A 67 7.03 16.18 -8.73
C TRP A 67 8.46 15.81 -9.16
N THR A 68 9.02 14.86 -8.42
CA THR A 68 10.29 14.21 -8.73
C THR A 68 10.21 12.74 -8.39
N PRO A 69 11.05 11.86 -8.98
CA PRO A 69 11.08 10.44 -8.66
C PRO A 69 11.31 10.14 -7.16
N LYS A 70 11.95 11.05 -6.44
CA LYS A 70 12.17 10.94 -5.00
C LYS A 70 10.86 10.92 -4.20
N VAL A 71 9.79 11.55 -4.70
CA VAL A 71 8.51 11.63 -3.99
C VAL A 71 7.91 10.23 -3.84
N GLY A 72 7.82 9.45 -4.92
CA GLY A 72 7.33 8.07 -4.86
C GLY A 72 8.18 7.20 -3.94
N ARG A 73 9.51 7.28 -4.06
CA ARG A 73 10.42 6.55 -3.16
C ARG A 73 10.20 6.87 -1.68
N SER A 74 9.93 8.14 -1.36
CA SER A 74 9.70 8.56 0.04
C SER A 74 8.37 8.07 0.61
N LEU A 75 7.37 7.79 -0.24
CA LEU A 75 6.03 7.33 0.16
C LEU A 75 5.91 5.81 0.20
N PHE A 76 6.73 5.09 -0.53
CA PHE A 76 6.67 3.64 -0.68
C PHE A 76 6.56 2.90 0.66
N GLN A 77 7.45 3.19 1.61
CA GLN A 77 7.46 2.50 2.91
C GLN A 77 6.16 2.75 3.69
N LEU A 78 5.68 4.00 3.67
CA LEU A 78 4.41 4.35 4.33
C LEU A 78 3.23 3.60 3.70
N GLN A 79 3.17 3.55 2.37
CA GLN A 79 2.13 2.86 1.62
C GLN A 79 2.15 1.35 1.90
N SER A 80 3.33 0.74 1.83
CA SER A 80 3.52 -0.68 2.12
C SER A 80 3.13 -1.04 3.55
N ASP A 81 3.50 -0.22 4.54
CA ASP A 81 3.18 -0.49 5.94
C ASP A 81 1.69 -0.32 6.25
N ILE A 82 1.02 0.65 5.64
CA ILE A 82 -0.45 0.79 5.77
C ILE A 82 -1.16 -0.42 5.16
N ALA A 83 -0.75 -0.84 3.95
CA ALA A 83 -1.35 -1.98 3.28
C ALA A 83 -1.04 -3.31 4.00
N PHE A 84 0.17 -3.48 4.53
CA PHE A 84 0.53 -4.61 5.37
C PHE A 84 -0.34 -4.66 6.64
N ARG A 85 -0.55 -3.51 7.30
CA ARG A 85 -1.44 -3.45 8.45
C ARG A 85 -2.88 -3.79 8.09
N ALA A 86 -3.38 -3.30 6.98
CA ALA A 86 -4.71 -3.65 6.48
C ALA A 86 -4.85 -5.16 6.22
N ALA A 87 -3.85 -5.78 5.59
CA ALA A 87 -3.81 -7.23 5.35
C ALA A 87 -3.92 -8.05 6.65
N GLN A 88 -3.29 -7.60 7.74
CA GLN A 88 -3.37 -8.25 9.05
C GLN A 88 -4.76 -8.15 9.72
N LEU A 89 -5.57 -7.18 9.31
CA LEU A 89 -6.92 -6.97 9.87
C LEU A 89 -8.00 -7.76 9.12
N LEU A 90 -7.69 -8.30 7.94
CA LEU A 90 -8.61 -9.12 7.17
C LEU A 90 -8.86 -10.46 7.84
N ARG A 91 -10.11 -10.92 7.80
CA ARG A 91 -10.42 -12.31 8.09
C ARG A 91 -10.04 -13.21 6.91
N PRO A 92 -9.84 -14.52 7.14
CA PRO A 92 -9.76 -15.50 6.05
C PRO A 92 -10.97 -15.39 5.10
N GLY A 93 -10.72 -15.39 3.80
CA GLY A 93 -11.71 -15.14 2.76
C GLY A 93 -12.13 -13.68 2.61
N GLY A 94 -11.57 -12.76 3.40
CA GLY A 94 -11.77 -11.32 3.25
C GLY A 94 -10.98 -10.75 2.08
N ARG A 95 -11.36 -9.57 1.59
CA ARG A 95 -10.74 -8.91 0.44
C ARG A 95 -10.20 -7.54 0.79
N MET A 96 -9.08 -7.18 0.18
CA MET A 96 -8.49 -5.84 0.30
C MET A 96 -8.32 -5.23 -1.08
N VAL A 97 -8.77 -3.99 -1.23
CA VAL A 97 -8.44 -3.15 -2.38
C VAL A 97 -7.33 -2.19 -1.95
N TYR A 98 -6.23 -2.19 -2.69
CA TYR A 98 -5.20 -1.16 -2.62
C TYR A 98 -5.36 -0.23 -3.81
N SER A 99 -5.39 1.06 -3.57
CA SER A 99 -5.56 2.05 -4.63
C SER A 99 -4.75 3.30 -4.38
N THR A 100 -4.35 3.96 -5.47
CA THR A 100 -3.69 5.26 -5.46
C THR A 100 -4.18 6.14 -6.61
N CYS A 101 -4.07 7.46 -6.44
CA CYS A 101 -4.14 8.40 -7.55
C CYS A 101 -2.73 8.75 -8.08
N SER A 102 -1.80 7.79 -8.07
CA SER A 102 -0.46 7.89 -8.66
C SER A 102 -0.35 7.00 -9.91
N LEU A 103 0.51 7.41 -10.85
CA LEU A 103 0.93 6.59 -11.99
C LEU A 103 2.36 6.03 -11.79
N ASP A 104 3.02 6.37 -10.69
CA ASP A 104 4.37 5.92 -10.38
C ASP A 104 4.37 4.42 -10.01
N PRO A 105 5.11 3.56 -10.73
CA PRO A 105 5.19 2.14 -10.42
C PRO A 105 5.76 1.84 -9.03
N ILE A 106 6.60 2.72 -8.50
CA ILE A 106 7.15 2.57 -7.13
C ILE A 106 6.03 2.64 -6.08
N GLU A 107 5.02 3.48 -6.31
CA GLU A 107 3.86 3.63 -5.42
C GLU A 107 2.76 2.58 -5.68
N ASN A 108 2.84 1.87 -6.79
CA ASN A 108 1.82 0.94 -7.29
C ASN A 108 2.32 -0.51 -7.30
N GLU A 109 2.92 -0.94 -8.39
CA GLU A 109 3.35 -2.33 -8.60
C GLU A 109 4.41 -2.77 -7.60
N ALA A 110 5.37 -1.92 -7.28
CA ALA A 110 6.39 -2.24 -6.29
C ALA A 110 5.77 -2.47 -4.89
N VAL A 111 4.77 -1.65 -4.51
CA VAL A 111 4.02 -1.86 -3.24
C VAL A 111 3.25 -3.17 -3.28
N VAL A 112 2.60 -3.52 -4.40
CA VAL A 112 1.90 -4.81 -4.57
C VAL A 112 2.86 -5.98 -4.40
N CYS A 113 4.05 -5.93 -5.02
CA CYS A 113 5.08 -6.95 -4.87
C CYS A 113 5.55 -7.07 -3.41
N ASP A 114 5.79 -5.95 -2.72
CA ASP A 114 6.21 -5.97 -1.31
C ASP A 114 5.13 -6.54 -0.40
N ILE A 115 3.87 -6.20 -0.62
CA ILE A 115 2.73 -6.74 0.15
C ILE A 115 2.63 -8.25 -0.01
N LEU A 116 2.67 -8.77 -1.24
CA LEU A 116 2.58 -10.21 -1.50
C LEU A 116 3.77 -10.97 -0.89
N ARG A 117 4.96 -10.39 -0.93
CA ARG A 117 6.14 -10.95 -0.28
C ARG A 117 6.00 -10.99 1.25
N ARG A 118 5.44 -9.94 1.86
CA ARG A 118 5.25 -9.83 3.32
C ARG A 118 4.04 -10.61 3.82
N CYS A 119 3.05 -10.84 2.96
CA CYS A 119 1.77 -11.45 3.31
C CYS A 119 1.52 -12.74 2.50
N PRO A 120 2.21 -13.86 2.80
CA PRO A 120 2.07 -15.11 2.05
C PRO A 120 0.65 -15.72 2.09
N TRP A 121 -0.24 -15.18 2.94
CA TRP A 121 -1.65 -15.53 3.00
C TRP A 121 -2.54 -14.72 2.06
N LEU A 122 -1.99 -13.75 1.33
CA LEU A 122 -2.71 -13.00 0.31
C LEU A 122 -2.44 -13.56 -1.08
N GLU A 123 -3.46 -13.52 -1.91
CA GLU A 123 -3.37 -13.70 -3.36
C GLU A 123 -3.84 -12.45 -4.08
N LEU A 124 -3.16 -12.12 -5.18
CA LEU A 124 -3.57 -11.05 -6.08
C LEU A 124 -4.67 -11.57 -7.00
N ILE A 125 -5.85 -10.97 -6.92
CA ILE A 125 -7.04 -11.41 -7.67
C ILE A 125 -7.17 -10.57 -8.94
N LYS A 126 -7.34 -11.25 -10.07
CA LYS A 126 -7.57 -10.58 -11.35
C LYS A 126 -8.87 -9.77 -11.32
N ILE A 127 -8.74 -8.49 -11.67
CA ILE A 127 -9.90 -7.59 -11.81
C ILE A 127 -10.41 -7.69 -13.25
N ASP A 128 -11.64 -8.15 -13.40
CA ASP A 128 -12.34 -8.15 -14.68
C ASP A 128 -12.91 -6.75 -14.95
N ALA A 129 -12.05 -5.85 -15.44
CA ALA A 129 -12.39 -4.45 -15.65
C ALA A 129 -13.44 -4.28 -16.75
N GLU A 130 -13.41 -5.09 -17.81
CA GLU A 130 -14.37 -5.01 -18.91
C GLU A 130 -15.79 -5.33 -18.44
N ARG A 131 -15.93 -6.34 -17.58
CA ARG A 131 -17.23 -6.70 -17.00
C ARG A 131 -17.72 -5.70 -15.97
N LEU A 132 -16.82 -5.22 -15.10
CA LEU A 132 -17.19 -4.34 -13.98
C LEU A 132 -17.43 -2.89 -14.45
N PHE A 133 -16.68 -2.44 -15.43
CA PHE A 133 -16.65 -1.05 -15.90
C PHE A 133 -16.63 -0.99 -17.43
N PRO A 134 -17.70 -1.45 -18.14
CA PRO A 134 -17.67 -1.63 -19.59
C PRO A 134 -17.45 -0.33 -20.40
N SER A 135 -17.62 0.81 -19.77
CA SER A 135 -17.40 2.13 -20.42
C SER A 135 -16.06 2.77 -20.04
N LEU A 136 -15.24 2.09 -19.20
CA LEU A 136 -13.98 2.62 -18.73
C LEU A 136 -12.81 1.91 -19.43
N ILE A 137 -11.97 2.68 -20.11
CA ILE A 137 -10.74 2.14 -20.70
C ILE A 137 -9.73 1.94 -19.59
N CYS A 138 -9.40 0.67 -19.34
CA CYS A 138 -8.43 0.24 -18.33
C CYS A 138 -7.25 -0.44 -18.98
N HIS A 139 -6.07 -0.20 -18.44
CA HIS A 139 -4.84 -0.92 -18.78
C HIS A 139 -4.47 -1.89 -17.66
N LYS A 140 -3.72 -2.91 -18.00
CA LYS A 140 -3.12 -3.83 -17.03
C LYS A 140 -1.99 -3.13 -16.28
N GLY A 141 -1.68 -3.61 -15.08
CA GLY A 141 -0.43 -3.24 -14.40
C GLY A 141 0.79 -3.63 -15.23
N ILE A 142 1.87 -2.94 -14.99
CA ILE A 142 3.15 -3.16 -15.68
C ILE A 142 4.01 -4.14 -14.89
N ASP A 143 4.74 -4.98 -15.57
CA ASP A 143 5.62 -6.00 -15.01
C ASP A 143 7.11 -5.60 -15.03
N ASP A 144 7.43 -4.50 -15.68
CA ASP A 144 8.75 -3.90 -15.70
C ASP A 144 8.68 -2.37 -15.55
N TRP A 145 9.60 -1.80 -14.79
CA TRP A 145 9.70 -0.34 -14.60
C TRP A 145 11.14 0.10 -14.38
N PRO A 146 11.54 1.24 -14.97
CA PRO A 146 12.86 1.79 -14.77
C PRO A 146 12.98 2.46 -13.39
N ILE A 147 14.19 2.49 -12.86
CA ILE A 147 14.53 3.37 -11.74
C ILE A 147 15.04 4.70 -12.30
N LEU A 148 14.48 5.78 -11.80
CA LEU A 148 14.85 7.12 -12.21
C LEU A 148 15.69 7.81 -11.14
N ASP A 149 16.71 8.56 -11.52
CA ASP A 149 17.44 9.46 -10.62
C ASP A 149 16.67 10.74 -10.30
N GLU A 150 17.29 11.69 -9.61
CA GLU A 150 16.65 12.96 -9.25
C GLU A 150 16.41 13.89 -10.44
N GLN A 151 17.12 13.67 -11.55
CA GLN A 151 16.99 14.38 -12.81
C GLN A 151 16.03 13.67 -13.78
N SER A 152 15.34 12.63 -13.32
CA SER A 152 14.42 11.79 -14.11
C SER A 152 15.11 11.04 -15.26
N GLN A 153 16.41 10.75 -15.14
CA GLN A 153 17.13 9.90 -16.05
C GLN A 153 17.05 8.45 -15.59
N VAL A 154 16.95 7.53 -16.55
CA VAL A 154 16.97 6.08 -16.26
C VAL A 154 18.34 5.70 -15.73
N VAL A 155 18.34 5.00 -14.59
CA VAL A 155 19.55 4.46 -13.98
C VAL A 155 19.68 2.99 -14.38
N GLU A 156 20.65 2.71 -15.25
CA GLU A 156 21.04 1.34 -15.57
C GLU A 156 21.79 0.73 -14.40
N TYR A 157 21.47 -0.51 -14.06
CA TYR A 157 22.17 -1.25 -12.99
C TYR A 157 22.18 -2.75 -13.28
N GLU A 158 23.30 -3.39 -12.94
CA GLU A 158 23.49 -4.83 -13.03
C GLU A 158 23.94 -5.35 -11.65
N GLY A 159 23.06 -6.09 -10.97
CA GLY A 159 23.36 -6.81 -9.72
C GLY A 159 23.41 -5.95 -8.47
N GLU A 160 24.04 -4.80 -8.45
CA GLU A 160 24.09 -3.91 -7.28
C GLU A 160 22.96 -2.88 -7.29
N ILE A 161 22.37 -2.64 -6.11
CA ILE A 161 21.31 -1.65 -5.95
C ILE A 161 21.88 -0.24 -6.18
N PRO A 162 21.27 0.57 -7.06
CA PRO A 162 21.72 1.93 -7.27
C PRO A 162 21.71 2.75 -5.97
N ARG A 163 22.77 3.53 -5.74
CA ARG A 163 22.87 4.39 -4.55
C ARG A 163 22.10 5.70 -4.76
N LEU A 164 20.78 5.62 -4.72
CA LEU A 164 19.90 6.77 -4.84
C LEU A 164 19.23 7.10 -3.49
N PRO A 165 19.04 8.38 -3.16
CA PRO A 165 18.36 8.78 -1.92
C PRO A 165 16.96 8.18 -1.83
N GLY A 166 16.70 7.44 -0.74
CA GLY A 166 15.41 6.82 -0.47
C GLY A 166 15.07 5.58 -1.31
N LEU A 167 15.95 5.11 -2.17
CA LEU A 167 15.75 3.86 -2.90
C LEU A 167 16.03 2.67 -1.96
N ALA A 168 15.10 1.74 -1.90
CA ALA A 168 15.23 0.48 -1.20
C ALA A 168 15.12 -0.69 -2.19
N GLU A 169 15.69 -1.82 -1.83
CA GLU A 169 15.75 -3.02 -2.66
C GLU A 169 14.36 -3.50 -3.11
N ASN A 170 13.37 -3.43 -2.24
CA ASN A 170 12.00 -3.85 -2.51
C ASN A 170 11.20 -2.90 -3.41
N MET A 171 11.80 -1.79 -3.85
CA MET A 171 11.26 -0.91 -4.90
C MET A 171 11.69 -1.34 -6.30
N LEU A 172 12.72 -2.18 -6.39
CA LEU A 172 13.23 -2.69 -7.66
C LEU A 172 12.29 -3.76 -8.21
N ASN A 173 12.24 -3.88 -9.53
CA ASN A 173 11.50 -4.93 -10.19
C ASN A 173 11.99 -6.32 -9.74
N PRO A 174 11.10 -7.21 -9.29
CA PRO A 174 11.48 -8.54 -8.83
C PRO A 174 12.23 -9.35 -9.88
N SER A 175 11.87 -9.26 -11.17
CA SER A 175 12.54 -9.99 -12.26
C SER A 175 14.00 -9.56 -12.43
N GLN A 176 14.31 -8.29 -12.27
CA GLN A 176 15.68 -7.75 -12.31
C GLN A 176 16.52 -8.22 -11.12
N ARG A 177 15.89 -8.73 -10.08
CA ARG A 177 16.51 -9.32 -8.88
C ARG A 177 16.58 -10.84 -8.91
N GLY A 178 16.20 -11.48 -10.02
CA GLY A 178 16.11 -12.93 -10.11
C GLY A 178 15.05 -13.56 -9.19
N MET A 179 14.06 -12.77 -8.77
CA MET A 179 12.93 -13.22 -7.96
C MET A 179 11.70 -13.46 -8.84
N GLU A 180 10.85 -14.40 -8.43
CA GLU A 180 9.55 -14.59 -9.05
C GLU A 180 8.68 -13.35 -8.83
N ALA A 181 8.20 -12.76 -9.91
CA ALA A 181 7.27 -11.64 -9.88
C ALA A 181 5.83 -12.15 -9.87
N PRO A 182 4.92 -11.53 -9.10
CA PRO A 182 3.50 -11.82 -9.22
C PRO A 182 2.99 -11.38 -10.60
N ASP A 183 1.89 -12.00 -11.07
CA ASP A 183 1.23 -11.56 -12.29
C ASP A 183 0.54 -10.20 -12.10
N LEU A 184 1.28 -9.13 -12.33
CA LEU A 184 0.81 -7.76 -12.17
C LEU A 184 -0.25 -7.37 -13.21
N SER A 185 -0.46 -8.17 -14.26
CA SER A 185 -1.56 -7.99 -15.21
C SER A 185 -2.95 -8.15 -14.57
N HIS A 186 -3.01 -8.65 -13.33
CA HIS A 186 -4.22 -8.73 -12.52
C HIS A 186 -4.65 -7.37 -11.94
N THR A 187 -3.76 -6.39 -11.89
CA THR A 187 -4.08 -5.02 -11.45
C THR A 187 -4.57 -4.17 -12.63
N ILE A 188 -5.14 -3.02 -12.33
CA ILE A 188 -5.60 -2.08 -13.37
C ILE A 188 -5.00 -0.69 -13.18
N ARG A 189 -4.72 -0.06 -14.31
CA ARG A 189 -4.33 1.34 -14.46
C ARG A 189 -5.38 2.07 -15.29
N VAL A 190 -5.85 3.19 -14.78
CA VAL A 190 -6.72 4.12 -15.51
C VAL A 190 -5.89 5.34 -15.85
N HIS A 191 -5.72 5.63 -17.12
CA HIS A 191 -5.01 6.81 -17.56
C HIS A 191 -5.95 7.97 -17.83
N GLN A 192 -5.46 9.17 -17.58
CA GLN A 192 -6.26 10.39 -17.66
C GLN A 192 -6.76 10.68 -19.08
N HIS A 193 -5.95 10.38 -20.10
CA HIS A 193 -6.22 10.70 -21.49
C HIS A 193 -7.23 9.75 -22.14
N ASP A 194 -7.34 8.51 -21.63
CA ASP A 194 -8.24 7.52 -22.23
C ASP A 194 -9.71 7.79 -21.92
N ASN A 195 -9.99 8.35 -20.74
CA ASN A 195 -11.35 8.46 -20.21
C ASN A 195 -11.78 9.90 -19.93
N ASP A 196 -10.95 10.88 -20.23
CA ASP A 196 -11.17 12.29 -19.87
C ASP A 196 -11.44 12.51 -18.37
N THR A 197 -10.80 11.71 -17.50
CA THR A 197 -10.98 11.70 -16.04
C THR A 197 -9.66 11.93 -15.32
N GLY A 198 -9.63 11.76 -13.99
CA GLY A 198 -8.40 11.51 -13.24
C GLY A 198 -7.89 10.11 -13.51
N GLY A 199 -6.56 9.89 -13.43
CA GLY A 199 -6.01 8.56 -13.48
C GLY A 199 -6.06 7.88 -12.11
N PHE A 200 -5.93 6.54 -12.12
CA PHE A 200 -6.03 5.73 -10.90
C PHE A 200 -5.31 4.39 -11.06
N TYR A 201 -4.91 3.81 -9.94
CA TYR A 201 -4.38 2.45 -9.88
C TYR A 201 -5.17 1.63 -8.87
N VAL A 202 -5.43 0.36 -9.17
CA VAL A 202 -6.16 -0.55 -8.28
C VAL A 202 -5.58 -1.95 -8.34
N ALA A 203 -5.35 -2.54 -7.15
CA ALA A 203 -5.04 -3.94 -6.94
C ALA A 203 -6.03 -4.57 -5.97
N LEU A 204 -6.49 -5.78 -6.26
CA LEU A 204 -7.43 -6.54 -5.42
C LEU A 204 -6.73 -7.76 -4.85
N PHE A 205 -6.79 -7.93 -3.53
CA PHE A 205 -6.24 -9.09 -2.82
C PHE A 205 -7.35 -9.86 -2.11
N GLU A 206 -7.12 -11.17 -1.94
CA GLU A 206 -7.96 -12.03 -1.12
C GLU A 206 -7.11 -12.78 -0.09
N HIS A 207 -7.60 -12.90 1.13
CA HIS A 207 -6.96 -13.65 2.21
C HIS A 207 -7.31 -15.14 2.07
N VAL A 208 -6.39 -15.96 1.57
CA VAL A 208 -6.61 -17.36 1.19
C VAL A 208 -6.04 -18.40 2.18
N ALA A 209 -5.45 -17.95 3.29
CA ALA A 209 -4.66 -18.77 4.20
C ALA A 209 -5.37 -20.04 4.72
N GLU A 210 -6.70 -20.04 4.86
CA GLU A 210 -7.47 -21.18 5.36
C GLU A 210 -8.13 -22.01 4.26
N ARG A 211 -7.90 -21.70 2.99
CA ARG A 211 -8.51 -22.42 1.85
C ARG A 211 -7.70 -23.61 1.36
N THR A 212 -6.42 -23.67 1.73
CA THR A 212 -5.53 -24.79 1.36
C THR A 212 -4.80 -25.32 2.58
N PRO A 213 -4.37 -26.62 2.59
CA PRO A 213 -3.54 -27.15 3.67
C PRO A 213 -2.26 -26.33 3.93
N GLU A 214 -1.62 -25.85 2.86
CA GLU A 214 -0.45 -24.98 2.95
C GLU A 214 -0.79 -23.59 3.49
N GLY A 215 -1.92 -23.03 3.09
CA GLY A 215 -2.45 -21.79 3.62
C GLY A 215 -2.77 -21.87 5.11
N PHE A 216 -3.30 -23.00 5.57
CA PHE A 216 -3.53 -23.26 7.00
C PHE A 216 -2.23 -23.31 7.80
N ALA A 217 -1.21 -24.01 7.30
CA ALA A 217 0.11 -24.05 7.92
C ALA A 217 0.75 -22.65 8.02
N ARG A 218 0.66 -21.85 6.97
CA ARG A 218 1.13 -20.44 6.94
C ARG A 218 0.37 -19.58 7.95
N SER A 219 -0.97 -19.74 8.05
CA SER A 219 -1.80 -19.05 9.04
C SER A 219 -1.39 -19.39 10.47
N MET A 220 -1.05 -20.65 10.75
CA MET A 220 -0.60 -21.09 12.07
C MET A 220 0.76 -20.50 12.46
N ILE A 221 1.70 -20.44 11.52
CA ILE A 221 3.02 -19.79 11.74
C ILE A 221 2.81 -18.31 12.04
N LEU A 222 2.01 -17.63 11.25
CA LEU A 222 1.70 -16.21 11.42
C LEU A 222 1.01 -15.93 12.76
N LYS A 223 0.05 -16.77 13.17
CA LYS A 223 -0.60 -16.65 14.50
C LYS A 223 0.42 -16.74 15.63
N ARG A 224 1.47 -17.54 15.49
CA ARG A 224 2.57 -17.64 16.47
C ARG A 224 3.44 -16.38 16.47
N GLU A 225 3.75 -15.82 15.30
CA GLU A 225 4.55 -14.60 15.20
C GLU A 225 3.80 -13.35 15.70
N LEU A 226 2.51 -13.24 15.38
CA LEU A 226 1.66 -12.14 15.83
C LEU A 226 1.35 -12.18 17.34
N ASN A 227 1.44 -13.38 17.95
CA ASN A 227 1.24 -13.55 19.40
C ASN A 227 2.57 -13.51 20.18
N ARG A 228 3.72 -13.39 19.53
CA ARG A 228 4.96 -13.03 20.23
C ARG A 228 4.80 -11.60 20.73
N GLU A 229 4.82 -11.44 22.03
CA GLU A 229 4.98 -10.13 22.64
C GLU A 229 6.29 -9.52 22.10
N PRO A 230 6.33 -8.22 21.79
CA PRO A 230 7.58 -7.59 21.43
C PRO A 230 8.56 -7.85 22.59
N GLU A 231 9.72 -8.44 22.30
CA GLU A 231 10.78 -8.55 23.28
C GLU A 231 10.98 -7.19 23.93
N GLU A 232 10.84 -7.14 25.24
CA GLU A 232 11.07 -5.91 25.99
C GLU A 232 12.50 -5.44 25.67
N LEU A 233 12.61 -4.33 24.97
CA LEU A 233 13.90 -3.65 24.80
C LEU A 233 14.51 -3.47 26.20
N PRO A 234 15.77 -3.85 26.41
CA PRO A 234 16.40 -3.76 27.73
C PRO A 234 16.29 -2.32 28.20
N ARG A 235 15.63 -2.11 29.33
CA ARG A 235 15.46 -0.80 29.96
C ARG A 235 16.84 -0.18 30.14
N GLN A 236 17.12 0.91 29.46
CA GLN A 236 18.32 1.69 29.67
C GLN A 236 18.35 2.10 31.15
N ARG A 237 19.36 1.61 31.87
CA ARG A 237 19.62 2.03 33.26
C ARG A 237 19.82 3.54 33.27
N LYS A 238 18.89 4.25 33.89
CA LYS A 238 19.05 5.67 34.23
C LYS A 238 20.28 5.79 35.14
N ASN A 239 21.38 6.29 34.61
CA ASN A 239 22.51 6.71 35.43
C ASN A 239 22.02 7.85 36.33
N LYS A 240 21.97 7.57 37.61
CA LYS A 240 21.85 8.60 38.64
C LYS A 240 23.16 9.40 38.65
N HIS A 241 23.15 10.57 38.06
CA HIS A 241 24.22 11.55 38.34
C HIS A 241 23.86 12.29 39.61
N THR A 242 24.71 12.02 40.57
CA THR A 242 24.89 12.69 41.85
C THR A 242 25.14 14.18 41.63
N THR A 243 24.37 15.01 42.31
CA THR A 243 24.59 16.42 42.49
C THR A 243 25.81 16.61 43.41
N VAL A 244 26.74 17.44 42.97
CA VAL A 244 27.73 18.07 43.87
C VAL A 244 27.81 19.54 43.55
N LEU A 245 27.41 20.37 44.55
CA LEU A 245 27.63 21.78 44.81
C LEU A 245 27.36 22.80 43.67
#